data_6548d413c35fba8a53696e631fbe1079
#
_entry.id   6548d413c35fba8a53696e631fbe1079
#
_cell.length_a   1.000
_cell.length_b   1.000
_cell.length_c   1.000
_cell.angle_alpha   90.00
_cell.angle_beta   90.00
_cell.angle_gamma   90.00
#
_symmetry.space_group_name_H-M   'P 1'
#
loop_
_entity.id
_entity.type
_entity.pdbx_description
1 polymer ?
#
loop_
_entity_poly.entity_id
_entity_poly.type
_entity_poly.pdbx_seq_one_letter_code
_entity_poly.pdbx_strand_id
1 'polypeptide(L)'
;MAIVKNAIKAMEGMTTEEQIRHAHTIAEREILAIRLAELRERRGIKQTDFSTFSQTAVSKLERRKDMKVSTLVEYLDEIGFGLELRVYPKGSIGMTQGEILLKV
;
A
#
# COMPACT_ATOMS: atom_id res chain seq x y z
N MET A 1 20.52 5.39 1.63
CA MET A 1 19.21 5.10 1.05
C MET A 1 18.37 6.37 1.02
N ALA A 2 17.74 6.65 -0.11
CA ALA A 2 16.98 7.90 -0.30
C ALA A 2 15.83 8.05 0.72
N ILE A 3 15.14 6.97 1.05
CA ILE A 3 14.02 7.01 2.01
C ILE A 3 14.47 7.42 3.41
N VAL A 4 15.65 7.00 3.83
CA VAL A 4 16.19 7.36 5.15
C VAL A 4 16.54 8.85 5.20
N LYS A 5 17.16 9.38 4.13
CA LYS A 5 17.48 10.81 4.05
C LYS A 5 16.23 11.67 4.07
N ASN A 6 15.19 11.29 3.33
CA ASN A 6 13.93 12.04 3.30
C ASN A 6 13.22 12.03 4.65
N ALA A 7 13.23 10.87 5.32
CA ALA A 7 12.63 10.75 6.65
C ALA A 7 13.34 11.63 7.68
N ILE A 8 14.68 11.62 7.69
CA ILE A 8 15.47 12.45 8.60
C ILE A 8 15.20 13.92 8.37
N LYS A 9 15.21 14.36 7.11
CA LYS A 9 14.97 15.75 6.75
C LYS A 9 13.57 16.23 7.16
N ALA A 10 12.55 15.38 6.95
CA ALA A 10 11.19 15.69 7.33
C ALA A 10 11.00 15.75 8.84
N MET A 11 11.81 15.02 9.60
CA MET A 11 11.74 14.96 11.05
C MET A 11 12.34 16.15 11.78
N GLU A 12 13.16 16.98 11.13
CA GLU A 12 13.93 18.05 11.78
C GLU A 12 13.08 19.05 12.55
N GLY A 13 11.84 19.31 12.15
CA GLY A 13 10.95 20.24 12.82
C GLY A 13 9.84 19.60 13.63
N MET A 14 9.89 18.29 13.86
CA MET A 14 8.82 17.53 14.48
C MET A 14 9.12 17.13 15.92
N THR A 15 8.05 16.85 16.71
CA THR A 15 8.19 16.21 18.02
C THR A 15 8.58 14.74 17.83
N THR A 16 9.07 14.08 18.88
CA THR A 16 9.49 12.68 18.81
C THR A 16 8.34 11.77 18.36
N GLU A 17 7.13 11.98 18.88
CA GLU A 17 5.95 11.20 18.48
C GLU A 17 5.59 11.41 17.02
N GLU A 18 5.61 12.66 16.57
CA GLU A 18 5.33 13.00 15.18
C GLU A 18 6.38 12.40 14.24
N GLN A 19 7.65 12.40 14.65
CA GLN A 19 8.74 11.80 13.90
C GLN A 19 8.52 10.30 13.71
N ILE A 20 8.15 9.59 14.78
CA ILE A 20 7.90 8.14 14.74
C ILE A 20 6.72 7.83 13.82
N ARG A 21 5.61 8.56 13.96
CA ARG A 21 4.43 8.36 13.11
C ARG A 21 4.72 8.63 11.64
N HIS A 22 5.48 9.68 11.36
CA HIS A 22 5.83 10.05 9.98
C HIS A 22 6.70 8.97 9.33
N ALA A 23 7.74 8.50 10.03
CA ALA A 23 8.60 7.44 9.54
C ALA A 23 7.83 6.13 9.31
N HIS A 24 6.91 5.79 10.23
CA HIS A 24 6.08 4.59 10.11
C HIS A 24 5.16 4.65 8.89
N THR A 25 4.54 5.79 8.63
CA THR A 25 3.68 6.01 7.48
C THR A 25 4.44 5.84 6.16
N ILE A 26 5.64 6.41 6.06
CA ILE A 26 6.51 6.28 4.88
C ILE A 26 6.87 4.82 4.64
N ALA A 27 7.28 4.10 5.69
CA ALA A 27 7.66 2.70 5.60
C ALA A 27 6.49 1.83 5.14
N GLU A 28 5.28 2.06 5.66
CA GLU A 28 4.08 1.31 5.27
C GLU A 28 3.73 1.50 3.80
N ARG A 29 3.85 2.70 3.27
CA ARG A 29 3.57 2.99 1.86
C ARG A 29 4.55 2.25 0.94
N GLU A 30 5.83 2.22 1.29
CA GLU A 30 6.83 1.50 0.51
C GLU A 30 6.58 -0.02 0.53
N ILE A 31 6.16 -0.57 1.67
CA ILE A 31 5.83 -1.99 1.80
C ILE A 31 4.64 -2.34 0.91
N LEU A 32 3.61 -1.50 0.85
CA LEU A 32 2.44 -1.75 -0.01
C LEU A 32 2.84 -1.82 -1.49
N ALA A 33 3.66 -0.91 -1.97
CA ALA A 33 4.11 -0.89 -3.36
C ALA A 33 4.88 -2.17 -3.72
N ILE A 34 5.79 -2.60 -2.86
CA ILE A 34 6.56 -3.82 -3.06
C ILE A 34 5.63 -5.03 -3.14
N ARG A 35 4.66 -5.11 -2.25
CA ARG A 35 3.75 -6.26 -2.19
C ARG A 35 2.85 -6.38 -3.41
N LEU A 36 2.40 -5.29 -3.98
CA LEU A 36 1.57 -5.33 -5.19
C LEU A 36 2.32 -5.97 -6.35
N ALA A 37 3.54 -5.56 -6.59
CA ALA A 37 4.38 -6.14 -7.63
C ALA A 37 4.64 -7.63 -7.37
N GLU A 38 4.93 -8.00 -6.12
CA GLU A 38 5.14 -9.40 -5.74
C GLU A 38 3.91 -10.26 -5.98
N LEU A 39 2.73 -9.79 -5.64
CA LEU A 39 1.48 -10.52 -5.87
C LEU A 39 1.26 -10.76 -7.37
N ARG A 40 1.49 -9.74 -8.18
CA ARG A 40 1.38 -9.87 -9.63
C ARG A 40 2.34 -10.92 -10.17
N GLU A 41 3.61 -10.84 -9.76
CA GLU A 41 4.65 -11.76 -10.23
C GLU A 41 4.39 -13.20 -9.81
N ARG A 42 3.87 -13.43 -8.62
CA ARG A 42 3.47 -14.77 -8.16
C ARG A 42 2.40 -15.40 -9.03
N ARG A 43 1.55 -14.59 -9.64
CA ARG A 43 0.53 -15.07 -10.56
C ARG A 43 1.05 -15.25 -11.98
N GLY A 44 2.32 -14.95 -12.24
CA GLY A 44 2.92 -15.03 -13.55
C GLY A 44 2.41 -13.97 -14.53
N ILE A 45 1.87 -12.88 -14.02
CA ILE A 45 1.28 -11.81 -14.81
C ILE A 45 2.31 -10.71 -15.04
N LYS A 46 2.46 -10.29 -16.29
CA LYS A 46 3.36 -9.19 -16.67
C LYS A 46 2.59 -7.87 -16.59
N GLN A 47 3.34 -6.77 -16.45
CA GLN A 47 2.74 -5.44 -16.47
C GLN A 47 1.95 -5.15 -17.77
N THR A 48 2.29 -5.82 -18.85
CA THR A 48 1.62 -5.68 -20.14
C THR A 48 0.35 -6.52 -20.29
N ASP A 49 0.07 -7.42 -19.34
CA ASP A 49 -1.06 -8.35 -19.43
C ASP A 49 -2.38 -7.76 -18.94
N PHE A 50 -2.38 -6.56 -18.39
CA PHE A 50 -3.59 -5.92 -17.89
C PHE A 50 -4.48 -5.45 -19.04
N SER A 51 -5.80 -5.67 -18.92
CA SER A 51 -6.77 -5.19 -19.92
C SER A 51 -7.25 -3.78 -19.62
N THR A 52 -7.41 -3.42 -18.34
CA THR A 52 -7.93 -2.11 -17.91
C THR A 52 -6.83 -1.05 -17.84
N PHE A 53 -5.61 -1.46 -17.55
CA PHE A 53 -4.48 -0.55 -17.36
C PHE A 53 -3.42 -0.74 -18.43
N SER A 54 -2.85 0.35 -18.92
CA SER A 54 -1.66 0.30 -19.76
C SER A 54 -0.45 -0.12 -18.94
N GLN A 55 0.62 -0.58 -19.59
CA GLN A 55 1.86 -0.92 -18.89
C GLN A 55 2.39 0.27 -18.07
N THR A 56 2.34 1.47 -18.63
CA THR A 56 2.77 2.68 -17.94
C THR A 56 1.93 2.93 -16.69
N ALA A 57 0.61 2.73 -16.77
CA ALA A 57 -0.28 2.89 -15.63
C ALA A 57 0.03 1.85 -14.54
N VAL A 58 0.23 0.58 -14.89
CA VAL A 58 0.59 -0.48 -13.95
C VAL A 58 1.92 -0.17 -13.28
N SER A 59 2.93 0.23 -14.05
CA SER A 59 4.22 0.61 -13.51
C SER A 59 4.12 1.76 -12.51
N LYS A 60 3.31 2.77 -12.82
CA LYS A 60 3.06 3.90 -11.90
C LYS A 60 2.33 3.46 -10.64
N LEU A 61 1.31 2.61 -10.77
CA LEU A 61 0.55 2.10 -9.63
C LEU A 61 1.44 1.33 -8.66
N GLU A 62 2.30 0.48 -9.17
CA GLU A 62 3.20 -0.33 -8.34
C GLU A 62 4.27 0.49 -7.63
N ARG A 63 4.51 1.72 -8.08
CA ARG A 63 5.45 2.66 -7.43
C ARG A 63 4.77 3.72 -6.60
N ARG A 64 3.44 3.82 -6.66
CA ARG A 64 2.70 4.83 -5.90
C ARG A 64 2.73 4.52 -4.42
N LYS A 65 2.84 5.58 -3.62
CA LYS A 65 2.73 5.52 -2.17
C LYS A 65 1.29 5.72 -1.71
N ASP A 66 0.40 6.05 -2.63
CA ASP A 66 -0.98 6.42 -2.34
C ASP A 66 -1.85 6.12 -3.56
N MET A 67 -3.03 5.56 -3.35
CA MET A 67 -3.96 5.28 -4.43
C MET A 67 -5.38 5.16 -3.92
N LYS A 68 -6.35 5.33 -4.81
CA LYS A 68 -7.76 5.15 -4.48
C LYS A 68 -8.06 3.67 -4.25
N VAL A 69 -8.98 3.40 -3.34
CA VAL A 69 -9.44 2.03 -3.08
C VAL A 69 -10.02 1.40 -4.34
N SER A 70 -10.78 2.15 -5.12
CA SER A 70 -11.35 1.66 -6.38
C SER A 70 -10.28 1.21 -7.37
N THR A 71 -9.17 1.95 -7.47
CA THR A 71 -8.04 1.59 -8.33
C THR A 71 -7.36 0.32 -7.82
N LEU A 72 -7.19 0.20 -6.51
CA LEU A 72 -6.61 -0.99 -5.90
C LEU A 72 -7.48 -2.23 -6.15
N VAL A 73 -8.80 -2.09 -6.03
CA VAL A 73 -9.75 -3.17 -6.31
C VAL A 73 -9.63 -3.64 -7.77
N GLU A 74 -9.59 -2.71 -8.72
CA GLU A 74 -9.46 -3.03 -10.14
C GLU A 74 -8.13 -3.74 -10.45
N TYR A 75 -7.04 -3.24 -9.87
CA TYR A 75 -5.72 -3.86 -10.04
C TYR A 75 -5.71 -5.30 -9.52
N LEU A 76 -6.19 -5.50 -8.29
CA LEU A 76 -6.23 -6.83 -7.66
C LEU A 76 -7.15 -7.79 -8.40
N ASP A 77 -8.30 -7.32 -8.87
CA ASP A 77 -9.24 -8.13 -9.63
C ASP A 77 -8.58 -8.69 -10.90
N GLU A 78 -7.82 -7.90 -11.61
CA GLU A 78 -7.13 -8.35 -12.83
C GLU A 78 -6.07 -9.40 -12.58
N ILE A 79 -5.46 -9.42 -11.40
CA ILE A 79 -4.48 -10.45 -11.05
C ILE A 79 -5.09 -11.60 -10.23
N GLY A 80 -6.42 -11.61 -10.10
CA GLY A 80 -7.13 -12.71 -9.47
C GLY A 80 -7.26 -12.66 -7.97
N PHE A 81 -7.18 -11.47 -7.37
CA PHE A 81 -7.34 -11.27 -5.93
C PHE A 81 -8.54 -10.40 -5.61
N GLY A 82 -9.20 -10.70 -4.49
CA GLY A 82 -10.16 -9.79 -3.88
C GLY A 82 -9.47 -8.89 -2.86
N LEU A 83 -10.22 -7.92 -2.33
CA LEU A 83 -9.74 -7.02 -1.29
C LEU A 83 -10.69 -7.04 -0.10
N GLU A 84 -10.12 -7.11 1.09
CA GLU A 84 -10.87 -6.96 2.34
C GLU A 84 -10.19 -5.90 3.20
N LEU A 85 -10.95 -4.89 3.60
CA LEU A 85 -10.49 -3.86 4.51
C LEU A 85 -11.22 -4.01 5.84
N ARG A 86 -10.46 -4.06 6.93
CA ARG A 86 -10.98 -4.17 8.28
C ARG A 86 -10.61 -2.96 9.11
N VAL A 87 -11.49 -2.58 10.00
CA VAL A 87 -11.23 -1.51 10.98
C VAL A 87 -11.31 -2.07 12.38
N TYR A 88 -10.53 -1.52 13.30
CA TYR A 88 -10.51 -1.93 14.69
C TYR A 88 -10.28 -0.70 15.59
N PRO A 89 -10.77 -0.73 16.83
CA PRO A 89 -10.50 0.37 17.76
C PRO A 89 -9.02 0.46 18.09
N LYS A 90 -8.48 1.67 18.16
CA LYS A 90 -7.08 1.88 18.56
C LYS A 90 -6.86 1.33 19.97
N GLY A 91 -5.69 0.75 20.19
CA GLY A 91 -5.32 0.17 21.49
C GLY A 91 -5.78 -1.25 21.71
N SER A 92 -6.57 -1.83 20.79
CA SER A 92 -7.06 -3.20 20.89
C SER A 92 -6.40 -4.14 19.88
N ILE A 93 -5.21 -3.79 19.42
CA ILE A 93 -4.45 -4.58 18.44
C ILE A 93 -4.18 -5.97 18.98
N GLY A 94 -4.53 -6.98 18.19
CA GLY A 94 -4.36 -8.38 18.56
C GLY A 94 -5.46 -8.94 19.45
N MET A 95 -6.35 -8.09 19.96
CA MET A 95 -7.43 -8.50 20.87
C MET A 95 -8.77 -8.63 20.18
N THR A 96 -8.97 -7.92 19.07
CA THR A 96 -10.22 -7.96 18.29
C THR A 96 -9.93 -8.27 16.85
N GLN A 97 -10.89 -8.91 16.19
CA GLN A 97 -10.80 -9.20 14.76
C GLN A 97 -11.20 -7.99 13.90
N GLY A 98 -11.76 -6.95 14.52
CA GLY A 98 -12.24 -5.77 13.81
C GLY A 98 -13.52 -6.03 13.04
N GLU A 99 -13.98 -5.02 12.34
CA GLU A 99 -15.17 -5.07 11.49
C GLU A 99 -14.76 -4.90 10.03
N ILE A 100 -15.42 -5.63 9.14
CA ILE A 100 -15.18 -5.49 7.71
C ILE A 100 -15.81 -4.18 7.22
N LEU A 101 -14.98 -3.29 6.70
CA LEU A 101 -15.42 -2.04 6.11
C LEU A 101 -15.77 -2.23 4.63
N LEU A 102 -14.99 -3.06 3.94
CA LEU A 102 -15.16 -3.32 2.51
C LEU A 102 -14.69 -4.75 2.20
N LYS A 103 -15.47 -5.45 1.39
CA LYS A 103 -15.09 -6.76 0.89
C LYS A 103 -15.54 -6.88 -0.56
N VAL A 104 -14.60 -7.02 -1.44
CA VAL A 104 -14.86 -7.06 -2.90
C VAL A 104 -14.24 -8.29 -3.54
#